data_7406fe4ab2a79dee9c97585e57dc15fe
#
_entry.id   7406fe4ab2a79dee9c97585e57dc15fe
#
_cell.length_a   1.000
_cell.length_b   1.000
_cell.length_c   1.000
_cell.angle_alpha   90.00
_cell.angle_beta   90.00
_cell.angle_gamma   90.00
#
_symmetry.space_group_name_H-M   'P 1'
#
loop_
_entity.id
_entity.type
_entity.pdbx_description
1 polymer ?
#
loop_
_entity_poly.entity_id
_entity_poly.type
_entity_poly.pdbx_seq_one_letter_code
_entity_poly.pdbx_strand_id
1 'polypeptide(L)'
;MRSAQQMGEKMQAVNERLKHERATGSAGGEMVVVEINGLSEVVRVKIDPALVARGETEMIEDLTAAAINQALQKAKELHVAAMQSLTEGMDVPGLQDALAQFTGNGT
;
A
#
# COMPACT_ATOMS: atom_id res chain seq x y z
N MET A 1 16.83 -19.73 19.19
CA MET A 1 16.71 -20.34 17.85
C MET A 1 15.27 -20.48 17.38
N ARG A 2 14.38 -21.00 18.22
CA ARG A 2 12.97 -21.15 17.85
C ARG A 2 12.29 -19.81 17.53
N SER A 3 12.58 -18.76 18.30
CA SER A 3 11.93 -17.45 18.08
C SER A 3 12.35 -16.81 16.75
N ALA A 4 13.60 -17.01 16.33
CA ALA A 4 14.05 -16.49 15.03
C ALA A 4 13.37 -17.21 13.87
N GLN A 5 13.20 -18.52 13.96
CA GLN A 5 12.51 -19.29 12.94
C GLN A 5 11.03 -18.94 12.88
N GLN A 6 10.39 -18.78 14.05
CA GLN A 6 8.99 -18.38 14.12
C GLN A 6 8.77 -16.99 13.53
N MET A 7 9.69 -16.07 13.79
CA MET A 7 9.61 -14.72 13.24
C MET A 7 9.76 -14.75 11.71
N GLY A 8 10.68 -15.56 11.20
CA GLY A 8 10.85 -15.73 9.75
C GLY A 8 9.60 -16.29 9.09
N GLU A 9 8.98 -17.29 9.71
CA GLU A 9 7.75 -17.89 9.20
C GLU A 9 6.59 -16.88 9.22
N LYS A 10 6.48 -16.12 10.30
CA LYS A 10 5.46 -15.08 10.42
C LYS A 10 5.65 -13.98 9.38
N MET A 11 6.91 -13.59 9.14
CA MET A 11 7.23 -12.58 8.14
C MET A 11 6.85 -13.06 6.74
N GLN A 12 7.15 -14.33 6.42
CA GLN A 12 6.74 -14.93 5.15
C GLN A 12 5.23 -14.93 4.98
N ALA A 13 4.50 -15.30 6.03
CA ALA A 13 3.04 -15.33 6.00
C ALA A 13 2.47 -13.92 5.80
N VAL A 14 3.07 -12.91 6.46
CA VAL A 14 2.65 -11.52 6.31
C VAL A 14 2.92 -11.03 4.89
N ASN A 15 4.09 -11.32 4.33
CA ASN A 15 4.43 -10.93 2.97
C ASN A 15 3.47 -11.56 1.95
N GLU A 16 3.14 -12.84 2.12
CA GLU A 16 2.17 -13.51 1.25
C GLU A 16 0.79 -12.87 1.35
N ARG A 17 0.36 -12.55 2.57
CA ARG A 17 -0.91 -11.87 2.79
C ARG A 17 -0.92 -10.49 2.10
N LEU A 18 0.12 -9.69 2.30
CA LEU A 18 0.25 -8.37 1.71
C LEU A 18 0.24 -8.42 0.19
N LYS A 19 0.88 -9.44 -0.38
CA LYS A 19 0.93 -9.63 -1.82
C LYS A 19 -0.48 -9.76 -2.43
N HIS A 20 -1.41 -10.36 -1.69
CA HIS A 20 -2.78 -10.59 -2.14
C HIS A 20 -3.75 -9.49 -1.71
N GLU A 21 -3.35 -8.57 -0.86
CA GLU A 21 -4.19 -7.44 -0.49
C GLU A 21 -4.14 -6.36 -1.57
N ARG A 22 -5.21 -5.56 -1.64
CA ARG A 22 -5.33 -4.52 -2.66
C ARG A 22 -5.60 -3.17 -2.02
N ALA A 23 -4.88 -2.18 -2.51
CA ALA A 23 -5.12 -0.77 -2.22
C ALA A 23 -5.46 -0.10 -3.54
N THR A 24 -6.56 0.63 -3.59
CA THR A 24 -7.04 1.25 -4.81
C THR A 24 -6.97 2.76 -4.67
N GLY A 25 -6.41 3.42 -5.68
CA GLY A 25 -6.46 4.86 -5.81
C GLY A 25 -7.20 5.25 -7.06
N SER A 26 -7.87 6.38 -7.04
CA SER A 26 -8.60 6.88 -8.21
C SER A 26 -8.47 8.39 -8.30
N ALA A 27 -8.63 8.91 -9.50
CA ALA A 27 -8.60 10.33 -9.76
C ALA A 27 -9.52 10.68 -10.91
N GLY A 28 -9.98 11.93 -10.92
CA GLY A 28 -10.85 12.43 -11.97
C GLY A 28 -12.23 11.77 -12.02
N GLY A 29 -12.82 11.48 -10.86
CA GLY A 29 -14.10 10.79 -10.80
C GLY A 29 -14.01 9.37 -11.34
N GLU A 30 -12.94 8.68 -10.98
CA GLU A 30 -12.66 7.31 -11.39
C GLU A 30 -12.31 7.14 -12.88
N MET A 31 -11.93 8.22 -13.56
CA MET A 31 -11.43 8.11 -14.91
C MET A 31 -10.09 7.39 -14.98
N VAL A 32 -9.29 7.46 -13.92
CA VAL A 32 -8.08 6.65 -13.77
C VAL A 32 -8.16 5.95 -12.42
N VAL A 33 -7.99 4.62 -12.43
CA VAL A 33 -8.00 3.79 -11.23
C VAL A 33 -6.72 2.97 -11.21
N VAL A 34 -6.03 2.97 -10.08
CA VAL A 34 -4.79 2.21 -9.90
C VAL A 34 -4.96 1.23 -8.75
N GLU A 35 -4.60 -0.02 -8.97
CA GLU A 35 -4.56 -1.05 -7.93
C GLU A 35 -3.12 -1.37 -7.59
N ILE A 36 -2.82 -1.34 -6.29
CA ILE A 36 -1.51 -1.65 -5.74
C ILE A 36 -1.71 -2.73 -4.69
N ASN A 37 -0.75 -3.66 -4.56
CA ASN A 37 -0.84 -4.65 -3.48
C ASN A 37 -0.22 -4.10 -2.20
N GLY A 38 -0.30 -4.88 -1.11
CA GLY A 38 0.23 -4.46 0.18
C GLY A 38 1.76 -4.33 0.22
N LEU A 39 2.46 -4.83 -0.79
CA LEU A 39 3.91 -4.66 -0.94
C LEU A 39 4.26 -3.43 -1.78
N SER A 40 3.29 -2.58 -2.06
CA SER A 40 3.44 -1.37 -2.87
C SER A 40 3.83 -1.64 -4.33
N GLU A 41 3.43 -2.79 -4.85
CA GLU A 41 3.60 -3.12 -6.26
C GLU A 41 2.34 -2.75 -7.03
N VAL A 42 2.51 -2.06 -8.16
CA VAL A 42 1.38 -1.70 -9.02
C VAL A 42 0.91 -2.96 -9.75
N VAL A 43 -0.34 -3.32 -9.52
CA VAL A 43 -0.93 -4.53 -10.09
C VAL A 43 -1.69 -4.20 -11.38
N ARG A 44 -2.36 -3.06 -11.40
CA ARG A 44 -3.21 -2.71 -12.53
C ARG A 44 -3.41 -1.19 -12.61
N VAL A 45 -3.44 -0.68 -13.82
CA VAL A 45 -3.82 0.70 -14.10
C VAL A 45 -4.97 0.66 -15.10
N LYS A 46 -6.09 1.28 -14.77
CA LYS A 46 -7.25 1.35 -15.63
C LYS A 46 -7.49 2.81 -16.00
N ILE A 47 -7.54 3.10 -17.28
CA ILE A 47 -7.76 4.44 -17.79
C ILE A 47 -9.07 4.44 -18.60
N ASP A 48 -9.93 5.43 -18.38
CA ASP A 48 -11.17 5.56 -19.11
C ASP A 48 -10.87 5.69 -20.61
N PRO A 49 -11.44 4.81 -21.45
CA PRO A 49 -11.21 4.88 -22.90
C PRO A 49 -11.56 6.22 -23.52
N ALA A 50 -12.49 6.95 -22.92
CA ALA A 50 -12.89 8.28 -23.44
C ALA A 50 -11.73 9.27 -23.39
N LEU A 51 -10.88 9.20 -22.35
CA LEU A 51 -9.69 10.07 -22.26
C LEU A 51 -8.69 9.75 -23.36
N VAL A 52 -8.51 8.46 -23.62
CA VAL A 52 -7.60 7.99 -24.68
C VAL A 52 -8.12 8.41 -26.04
N ALA A 53 -9.43 8.24 -26.27
CA ALA A 53 -10.07 8.57 -27.55
C ALA A 53 -9.98 10.07 -27.86
N ARG A 54 -10.04 10.93 -26.83
CA ARG A 54 -9.94 12.37 -27.00
C ARG A 54 -8.50 12.88 -27.05
N GLY A 55 -7.52 12.00 -26.85
CA GLY A 55 -6.12 12.37 -26.88
C GLY A 55 -5.68 13.29 -25.75
N GLU A 56 -6.34 13.20 -24.61
CA GLU A 56 -6.03 14.05 -23.44
C GLU A 56 -4.86 13.51 -22.66
N THR A 57 -3.70 13.55 -23.28
CA THR A 57 -2.46 12.94 -22.75
C THR A 57 -2.04 13.55 -21.41
N GLU A 58 -2.04 14.88 -21.31
CA GLU A 58 -1.65 15.55 -20.06
C GLU A 58 -2.58 15.19 -18.91
N MET A 59 -3.88 15.14 -19.18
CA MET A 59 -4.84 14.77 -18.15
C MET A 59 -4.61 13.34 -17.68
N ILE A 60 -4.33 12.42 -18.62
CA ILE A 60 -4.03 11.02 -18.29
C ILE A 60 -2.80 10.96 -17.37
N GLU A 61 -1.75 11.68 -17.71
CA GLU A 61 -0.52 11.71 -16.91
C GLU A 61 -0.78 12.22 -15.50
N ASP A 62 -1.47 13.35 -15.38
CA ASP A 62 -1.75 13.98 -14.09
C ASP A 62 -2.66 13.12 -13.22
N LEU A 63 -3.72 12.57 -13.79
CA LEU A 63 -4.67 11.73 -13.06
C LEU A 63 -4.01 10.42 -12.64
N THR A 64 -3.15 9.84 -13.48
CA THR A 64 -2.44 8.62 -13.16
C THR A 64 -1.51 8.83 -11.97
N ALA A 65 -0.74 9.92 -11.97
CA ALA A 65 0.13 10.24 -10.85
C ALA A 65 -0.67 10.42 -9.54
N ALA A 66 -1.80 11.12 -9.61
CA ALA A 66 -2.65 11.33 -8.44
C ALA A 66 -3.24 10.02 -7.93
N ALA A 67 -3.69 9.15 -8.82
CA ALA A 67 -4.26 7.86 -8.46
C ALA A 67 -3.19 6.94 -7.83
N ILE A 68 -1.99 6.94 -8.38
CA ILE A 68 -0.87 6.16 -7.83
C ILE A 68 -0.54 6.62 -6.42
N ASN A 69 -0.41 7.92 -6.21
CA ASN A 69 -0.08 8.47 -4.90
C ASN A 69 -1.14 8.12 -3.86
N GLN A 70 -2.41 8.17 -4.24
CA GLN A 70 -3.51 7.78 -3.36
C GLN A 70 -3.44 6.30 -3.01
N ALA A 71 -3.19 5.44 -3.99
CA ALA A 71 -3.07 4.00 -3.78
C ALA A 71 -1.86 3.66 -2.91
N LEU A 72 -0.72 4.33 -3.13
CA LEU A 72 0.48 4.15 -2.33
C LEU A 72 0.25 4.49 -0.86
N GLN A 73 -0.51 5.54 -0.60
CA GLN A 73 -0.83 5.93 0.77
C GLN A 73 -1.64 4.84 1.46
N LYS A 74 -2.62 4.26 0.77
CA LYS A 74 -3.42 3.16 1.30
C LYS A 74 -2.60 1.89 1.47
N ALA A 75 -1.70 1.59 0.54
CA ALA A 75 -0.81 0.43 0.64
C ALA A 75 0.11 0.55 1.85
N LYS A 76 0.58 1.76 2.15
CA LYS A 76 1.39 2.04 3.33
C LYS A 76 0.62 1.72 4.62
N GLU A 77 -0.66 2.07 4.65
CA GLU A 77 -1.52 1.76 5.80
C GLU A 77 -1.67 0.25 5.99
N LEU A 78 -1.84 -0.49 4.90
CA LEU A 78 -1.90 -1.96 4.95
C LEU A 78 -0.61 -2.55 5.49
N HIS A 79 0.52 -2.02 5.04
CA HIS A 79 1.83 -2.47 5.48
C HIS A 79 2.03 -2.23 6.97
N VAL A 80 1.69 -1.05 7.45
CA VAL A 80 1.80 -0.70 8.87
C VAL A 80 0.90 -1.61 9.71
N ALA A 81 -0.33 -1.83 9.29
CA ALA A 81 -1.26 -2.72 9.99
C ALA A 81 -0.72 -4.15 10.08
N ALA A 82 -0.10 -4.62 8.99
CA ALA A 82 0.48 -5.96 8.96
C ALA A 82 1.68 -6.08 9.91
N MET A 83 2.52 -5.04 9.98
CA MET A 83 3.66 -5.01 10.89
C MET A 83 3.20 -4.98 12.35
N GLN A 84 2.13 -4.24 12.64
CA GLN A 84 1.53 -4.24 13.98
C GLN A 84 1.01 -5.63 14.36
N SER A 85 0.42 -6.33 13.41
CA SER A 85 -0.05 -7.70 13.61
C SER A 85 1.09 -8.65 14.00
N LEU A 86 2.27 -8.47 13.39
CA LEU A 86 3.46 -9.26 13.71
C LEU A 86 3.88 -9.11 15.18
N THR A 87 3.69 -7.92 15.73
CA THR A 87 4.13 -7.58 17.07
C THR A 87 3.03 -7.76 18.12
N GLU A 88 1.86 -8.18 17.71
CA GLU A 88 0.77 -8.50 18.63
C GLU A 88 1.18 -9.62 19.59
N GLY A 89 0.99 -9.38 20.87
CA GLY A 89 1.41 -10.33 21.89
C GLY A 89 2.87 -10.23 22.28
N MET A 90 3.66 -9.39 21.63
CA MET A 90 5.03 -9.10 22.00
C MET A 90 5.07 -7.83 22.85
N ASP A 91 5.52 -7.98 24.10
CA ASP A 91 5.65 -6.84 24.99
C ASP A 91 7.05 -6.22 24.81
N VAL A 92 7.17 -5.39 23.78
CA VAL A 92 8.44 -4.70 23.48
C VAL A 92 8.27 -3.23 23.83
N PRO A 93 8.94 -2.75 24.90
CA PRO A 93 8.84 -1.35 25.30
C PRO A 93 9.29 -0.41 24.17
N GLY A 94 8.50 0.62 23.90
CA GLY A 94 8.82 1.62 22.91
C GLY A 94 8.53 1.25 21.46
N LEU A 95 8.12 0.00 21.21
CA LEU A 95 7.82 -0.44 19.84
C LEU A 95 6.66 0.34 19.24
N GLN A 96 5.59 0.53 20.00
CA GLN A 96 4.43 1.26 19.52
C GLN A 96 4.75 2.74 19.29
N ASP A 97 5.59 3.32 20.14
CA ASP A 97 6.04 4.69 19.95
C ASP A 97 6.87 4.83 18.67
N ALA A 98 7.74 3.86 18.41
CA ALA A 98 8.54 3.84 17.19
C ALA A 98 7.65 3.74 15.94
N LEU A 99 6.63 2.90 15.98
CA LEU A 99 5.67 2.75 14.89
C LEU A 99 4.86 4.02 14.69
N ALA A 100 4.43 4.66 15.78
CA ALA A 100 3.69 5.92 15.74
C ALA A 100 4.53 7.04 15.12
N GLN A 101 5.82 7.12 15.48
CA GLN A 101 6.74 8.08 14.89
C GLN A 101 6.94 7.83 13.41
N PHE A 102 7.04 6.57 13.01
CA PHE A 102 7.20 6.20 11.62
C PHE A 102 6.00 6.64 10.77
N THR A 103 4.78 6.47 11.29
CA THR A 103 3.56 6.88 10.60
C THR A 103 3.33 8.39 10.69
N GLY A 104 3.71 9.01 11.83
CA GLY A 104 3.52 10.44 12.05
C GLY A 104 4.44 11.32 11.22
N ASN A 105 5.64 10.85 10.91
CA ASN A 105 6.63 11.63 10.15
C ASN A 105 6.34 11.67 8.66
N GLY A 106 5.34 10.95 8.21
CA GLY A 106 4.92 10.96 6.81
C GLY A 106 3.97 12.10 6.45
N THR A 107 3.64 12.94 7.41
CA THR A 107 2.71 14.05 7.18
C THR A 107 3.42 15.39 6.96
#